data_f5e198e47f238b5e9738f7c5f68b1572
#
_entry.id   f5e198e47f238b5e9738f7c5f68b1572
#
_cell.length_a   1.000
_cell.length_b   1.000
_cell.length_c   1.000
_cell.angle_alpha   90.00
_cell.angle_beta   90.00
_cell.angle_gamma   90.00
#
_symmetry.space_group_name_H-M   'P 1'
#
loop_
_entity.id
_entity.type
_entity.pdbx_description
1 polymer ?
#
loop_
_entity_poly.entity_id
_entity_poly.type
_entity_poly.pdbx_seq_one_letter_code
_entity_poly.pdbx_strand_id
1 'polypeptide(L)'
;MKTAINTPKVSFEDFYEVPNLKFDIDRLRKDLELILKEKKFNTPGVTHFGAIPLNQIPNDADSINGNRIRGKYWTIADESGKEVSRDVDIDESKYTKLLPEFEKTYFKEVYETLSKKFKLGRVRLLLKEPRSTLSWHKDPECRLHVPIITNQGCSMVIENVAKHLPADGKVWI
;
A
#
# COMPACT_ATOMS: atom_id res chain seq x y z
N MET A 1 -35.43 -17.93 -13.87
CA MET A 1 -34.12 -17.95 -14.58
C MET A 1 -33.36 -16.71 -14.17
N LYS A 2 -32.25 -16.84 -13.41
CA LYS A 2 -31.35 -15.72 -13.08
C LYS A 2 -30.36 -15.59 -14.22
N THR A 3 -30.47 -14.54 -15.00
CA THR A 3 -29.51 -14.18 -16.02
C THR A 3 -28.17 -13.84 -15.33
N ALA A 4 -27.16 -14.66 -15.53
CA ALA A 4 -25.81 -14.38 -15.09
C ALA A 4 -25.33 -13.15 -15.89
N ILE A 5 -25.09 -12.05 -15.19
CA ILE A 5 -24.41 -10.88 -15.74
C ILE A 5 -22.97 -11.31 -15.99
N ASN A 6 -22.63 -11.51 -17.25
CA ASN A 6 -21.26 -11.76 -17.68
C ASN A 6 -20.47 -10.45 -17.52
N THR A 7 -19.89 -10.22 -16.36
CA THR A 7 -18.87 -9.19 -16.19
C THR A 7 -17.65 -9.63 -17.00
N PRO A 8 -17.15 -8.82 -17.94
CA PRO A 8 -15.94 -9.18 -18.67
C PRO A 8 -14.83 -9.35 -17.65
N LYS A 9 -14.16 -10.52 -17.67
CA LYS A 9 -12.91 -10.73 -16.95
C LYS A 9 -11.88 -9.79 -17.56
N VAL A 10 -11.62 -8.68 -16.91
CA VAL A 10 -10.46 -7.85 -17.21
C VAL A 10 -9.27 -8.66 -16.69
N SER A 11 -8.55 -9.35 -17.57
CA SER A 11 -7.27 -9.93 -17.21
C SER A 11 -6.26 -8.79 -17.20
N PHE A 12 -5.96 -8.27 -16.00
CA PHE A 12 -4.79 -7.46 -15.83
C PHE A 12 -3.57 -8.39 -15.91
N GLU A 13 -2.52 -7.94 -16.59
CA GLU A 13 -1.20 -8.53 -16.38
C GLU A 13 -0.86 -8.43 -14.89
N ASP A 14 -0.13 -9.41 -14.36
CA ASP A 14 0.25 -9.47 -12.94
C ASP A 14 0.96 -8.19 -12.46
N PHE A 15 1.55 -7.44 -13.39
CA PHE A 15 2.19 -6.13 -13.16
C PHE A 15 1.80 -5.16 -14.26
N TYR A 16 0.92 -4.25 -13.94
CA TYR A 16 0.46 -3.23 -14.89
C TYR A 16 1.05 -1.85 -14.56
N GLU A 17 1.83 -1.29 -15.49
CA GLU A 17 2.27 0.11 -15.40
C GLU A 17 1.13 1.03 -15.81
N VAL A 18 0.71 1.94 -14.94
CA VAL A 18 -0.35 2.91 -15.25
C VAL A 18 0.13 3.92 -16.27
N PRO A 19 -0.43 3.95 -17.50
CA PRO A 19 0.07 4.82 -18.54
C PRO A 19 -0.14 6.30 -18.21
N ASN A 20 0.81 7.12 -18.65
CA ASN A 20 0.74 8.58 -18.52
C ASN A 20 0.61 9.07 -17.05
N LEU A 21 1.10 8.28 -16.10
CA LEU A 21 1.12 8.64 -14.70
C LEU A 21 2.54 8.44 -14.15
N LYS A 22 3.21 9.56 -13.93
CA LYS A 22 4.57 9.58 -13.42
C LYS A 22 4.74 10.75 -12.45
N PHE A 23 5.38 10.47 -11.31
CA PHE A 23 5.65 11.44 -10.26
C PHE A 23 7.13 11.82 -10.20
N ASP A 24 7.43 12.98 -9.65
CA ASP A 24 8.78 13.43 -9.39
C ASP A 24 9.36 12.67 -8.19
N ILE A 25 10.24 11.73 -8.48
CA ILE A 25 10.81 10.84 -7.47
C ILE A 25 11.75 11.58 -6.51
N ASP A 26 12.43 12.63 -6.96
CA ASP A 26 13.36 13.37 -6.11
C ASP A 26 12.59 14.26 -5.11
N ARG A 27 11.47 14.82 -5.54
CA ARG A 27 10.54 15.49 -4.60
C ARG A 27 9.98 14.51 -3.57
N LEU A 28 9.58 13.31 -3.98
CA LEU A 28 9.10 12.28 -3.06
C LEU A 28 10.17 11.88 -2.04
N ARG A 29 11.42 11.70 -2.47
CA ARG A 29 12.55 11.36 -1.58
C ARG A 29 12.83 12.47 -0.59
N LYS A 30 12.89 13.72 -1.05
CA LYS A 30 13.09 14.89 -0.20
C LYS A 30 12.03 15.01 0.87
N ASP A 31 10.76 14.86 0.50
CA ASP A 31 9.66 14.97 1.44
C ASP A 31 9.57 13.74 2.37
N LEU A 32 9.97 12.56 1.91
CA LEU A 32 10.12 11.39 2.77
C LEU A 32 11.16 11.66 3.89
N GLU A 33 12.32 12.25 3.55
CA GLU A 33 13.33 12.62 4.53
C GLU A 33 12.79 13.62 5.58
N LEU A 34 11.95 14.58 5.14
CA LEU A 34 11.31 15.52 6.07
C LEU A 34 10.33 14.81 7.01
N ILE A 35 9.49 13.95 6.47
CA ILE A 35 8.54 13.16 7.28
C ILE A 35 9.28 12.27 8.29
N LEU A 36 10.38 11.65 7.90
CA LEU A 36 11.14 10.75 8.78
C LEU A 36 11.90 11.47 9.90
N LYS A 37 12.04 12.80 9.88
CA LYS A 37 12.54 13.57 11.03
C LYS A 37 11.55 13.59 12.20
N GLU A 38 10.26 13.54 11.90
CA GLU A 38 9.18 13.67 12.89
C GLU A 38 8.44 12.34 13.13
N LYS A 39 8.41 11.47 12.13
CA LYS A 39 7.69 10.20 12.16
C LYS A 39 8.64 9.02 12.03
N LYS A 40 8.31 7.94 12.71
CA LYS A 40 8.97 6.65 12.52
C LYS A 40 7.99 5.67 11.89
N PHE A 41 8.52 4.76 11.09
CA PHE A 41 7.73 3.63 10.62
C PHE A 41 7.22 2.83 11.82
N ASN A 42 5.92 2.68 11.89
CA ASN A 42 5.31 1.81 12.88
C ASN A 42 5.46 0.35 12.41
N THR A 43 6.13 -0.45 13.22
CA THR A 43 6.37 -1.88 12.98
C THR A 43 5.60 -2.71 14.00
N PRO A 44 4.27 -2.85 13.87
CA PRO A 44 3.51 -3.62 14.85
C PRO A 44 3.87 -5.10 14.77
N GLY A 45 4.41 -5.65 15.86
CA GLY A 45 4.84 -7.06 15.99
C GLY A 45 6.21 -7.36 15.37
N VAL A 46 6.54 -8.64 15.26
CA VAL A 46 7.84 -9.15 14.78
C VAL A 46 7.90 -9.16 13.24
N THR A 47 7.40 -8.16 12.58
CA THR A 47 7.42 -8.13 11.12
C THR A 47 8.47 -7.15 10.63
N HIS A 48 9.26 -7.58 9.67
CA HIS A 48 10.20 -6.74 8.92
C HIS A 48 9.47 -5.76 7.98
N PHE A 49 8.42 -5.14 8.49
CA PHE A 49 7.50 -4.30 7.75
C PHE A 49 7.11 -3.09 8.59
N GLY A 50 7.39 -1.91 8.09
CA GLY A 50 7.01 -0.65 8.71
C GLY A 50 6.01 0.11 7.86
N ALA A 51 5.11 0.86 8.51
CA ALA A 51 4.13 1.68 7.83
C ALA A 51 3.98 3.06 8.47
N ILE A 52 3.80 4.09 7.64
CA ILE A 52 3.32 5.42 8.03
C ILE A 52 2.05 5.68 7.23
N PRO A 53 0.87 5.81 7.86
CA PRO A 53 -0.37 6.13 7.16
C PRO A 53 -0.31 7.56 6.60
N LEU A 54 -0.86 7.77 5.39
CA LEU A 54 -1.04 9.09 4.81
C LEU A 54 -2.46 9.61 5.02
N ASN A 55 -3.43 8.72 5.10
CA ASN A 55 -4.83 9.08 5.27
C ASN A 55 -5.48 8.28 6.39
N GLN A 56 -6.63 8.79 6.85
CA GLN A 56 -7.39 8.23 7.95
C GLN A 56 -8.89 8.29 7.68
N ILE A 57 -9.66 7.61 8.52
CA ILE A 57 -11.10 7.80 8.61
C ILE A 57 -11.35 9.14 9.33
N PRO A 58 -12.18 10.04 8.77
CA PRO A 58 -12.51 11.29 9.43
C PRO A 58 -13.04 11.08 10.86
N ASN A 59 -12.50 11.83 11.81
CA ASN A 59 -12.87 11.77 13.24
C ASN A 59 -12.61 10.42 13.95
N ASP A 60 -11.83 9.54 13.36
CA ASP A 60 -11.41 8.27 13.97
C ASP A 60 -9.87 8.20 14.04
N ALA A 61 -9.31 8.68 15.16
CA ALA A 61 -7.85 8.66 15.37
C ALA A 61 -7.28 7.23 15.47
N ASP A 62 -8.08 6.25 15.85
CA ASP A 62 -7.64 4.86 15.94
C ASP A 62 -7.54 4.18 14.57
N SER A 63 -8.11 4.79 13.53
CA SER A 63 -8.07 4.25 12.17
C SER A 63 -6.64 4.11 11.62
N ILE A 64 -5.67 4.82 12.20
CA ILE A 64 -4.26 4.83 11.80
C ILE A 64 -3.34 4.10 12.79
N ASN A 65 -3.88 3.33 13.72
CA ASN A 65 -3.13 2.66 14.78
C ASN A 65 -3.22 1.13 14.73
N GLY A 66 -2.26 0.48 15.38
CA GLY A 66 -2.28 -0.95 15.64
C GLY A 66 -2.52 -1.80 14.39
N ASN A 67 -3.46 -2.72 14.47
CA ASN A 67 -3.77 -3.64 13.37
C ASN A 67 -4.42 -2.95 12.15
N ARG A 68 -4.94 -1.73 12.30
CA ARG A 68 -5.58 -0.99 11.20
C ARG A 68 -4.58 -0.45 10.17
N ILE A 69 -3.30 -0.35 10.50
CA ILE A 69 -2.25 0.01 9.52
C ILE A 69 -1.70 -1.18 8.74
N ARG A 70 -2.00 -2.40 9.11
CA ARG A 70 -1.57 -3.61 8.41
C ARG A 70 -2.43 -3.93 7.19
N GLY A 71 -1.97 -4.87 6.34
CA GLY A 71 -2.77 -5.39 5.23
C GLY A 71 -4.12 -5.97 5.69
N LYS A 72 -5.16 -5.94 4.86
CA LYS A 72 -6.51 -6.43 5.23
C LYS A 72 -6.54 -7.95 5.45
N TYR A 73 -5.71 -8.68 4.74
CA TYR A 73 -5.62 -10.15 4.80
C TYR A 73 -4.30 -10.62 5.40
N TRP A 74 -3.90 -9.96 6.47
CA TRP A 74 -2.78 -10.49 7.20
C TRP A 74 -3.26 -11.73 7.97
N THR A 75 -2.92 -12.90 7.47
CA THR A 75 -3.07 -14.16 8.17
C THR A 75 -1.75 -14.49 8.85
N ILE A 76 -1.79 -14.79 10.13
CA ILE A 76 -0.70 -15.52 10.79
C ILE A 76 -1.09 -16.99 10.73
N ALA A 77 -0.20 -17.84 10.24
CA ALA A 77 -0.31 -19.24 10.53
C ALA A 77 -0.14 -19.41 12.05
N ASP A 78 -1.08 -20.07 12.71
CA ASP A 78 -0.91 -20.52 14.08
C ASP A 78 0.13 -21.65 14.17
N GLU A 79 0.42 -22.15 15.37
CA GLU A 79 1.39 -23.23 15.57
C GLU A 79 1.04 -24.52 14.80
N SER A 80 -0.19 -24.69 14.36
CA SER A 80 -0.65 -25.82 13.54
C SER A 80 -0.54 -25.56 12.04
N GLY A 81 -0.12 -24.37 11.63
CA GLY A 81 -0.07 -23.92 10.24
C GLY A 81 -1.42 -23.49 9.67
N LYS A 82 -2.46 -23.37 10.53
CA LYS A 82 -3.78 -22.89 10.12
C LYS A 82 -3.79 -21.38 10.04
N GLU A 83 -4.31 -20.86 8.93
CA GLU A 83 -4.50 -19.42 8.77
C GLU A 83 -5.56 -18.89 9.74
N VAL A 84 -5.19 -17.91 10.54
CA VAL A 84 -6.09 -17.20 11.45
C VAL A 84 -6.48 -15.88 10.81
N SER A 85 -7.77 -15.67 10.61
CA SER A 85 -8.30 -14.44 10.06
C SER A 85 -8.12 -13.28 11.05
N ARG A 86 -8.08 -12.07 10.52
CA ARG A 86 -7.96 -10.85 11.31
C ARG A 86 -9.24 -10.56 12.10
N ASP A 87 -9.07 -10.04 13.30
CA ASP A 87 -10.18 -9.67 14.21
C ASP A 87 -10.87 -8.34 13.85
N VAL A 88 -10.28 -7.55 12.94
CA VAL A 88 -10.78 -6.21 12.60
C VAL A 88 -11.17 -6.16 11.13
N ASP A 89 -12.43 -5.93 10.86
CA ASP A 89 -12.91 -5.58 9.52
C ASP A 89 -12.52 -4.14 9.19
N ILE A 90 -11.89 -3.95 8.03
CA ILE A 90 -11.43 -2.65 7.56
C ILE A 90 -12.17 -2.28 6.29
N ASP A 91 -13.03 -1.29 6.42
CA ASP A 91 -13.67 -0.66 5.27
C ASP A 91 -12.72 0.39 4.67
N GLU A 92 -12.02 -0.01 3.61
CA GLU A 92 -11.05 0.85 2.91
C GLU A 92 -11.70 2.14 2.38
N SER A 93 -12.99 2.12 2.05
CA SER A 93 -13.68 3.27 1.45
C SER A 93 -13.86 4.46 2.40
N LYS A 94 -13.70 4.24 3.70
CA LYS A 94 -13.82 5.28 4.73
C LYS A 94 -12.55 6.13 4.92
N TYR A 95 -11.42 5.71 4.37
CA TYR A 95 -10.13 6.40 4.51
C TYR A 95 -10.02 7.59 3.54
N THR A 96 -10.73 8.66 3.81
CA THR A 96 -10.89 9.79 2.90
C THR A 96 -10.15 11.06 3.29
N LYS A 97 -9.59 11.14 4.50
CA LYS A 97 -8.95 12.36 5.01
C LYS A 97 -7.44 12.21 5.03
N LEU A 98 -6.73 13.05 4.26
CA LEU A 98 -5.28 13.17 4.33
C LEU A 98 -4.85 13.64 5.74
N LEU A 99 -3.73 13.12 6.24
CA LEU A 99 -3.19 13.52 7.53
C LEU A 99 -2.49 14.89 7.41
N PRO A 100 -2.59 15.76 8.45
CA PRO A 100 -2.11 17.14 8.40
C PRO A 100 -0.62 17.28 8.05
N GLU A 101 0.22 16.34 8.48
CA GLU A 101 1.65 16.34 8.23
C GLU A 101 2.02 16.22 6.74
N PHE A 102 1.11 15.69 5.92
CA PHE A 102 1.32 15.57 4.46
C PHE A 102 0.78 16.75 3.66
N GLU A 103 0.00 17.66 4.28
CA GLU A 103 -0.68 18.78 3.60
C GLU A 103 0.28 19.75 2.88
N LYS A 104 1.52 19.87 3.37
CA LYS A 104 2.55 20.74 2.80
C LYS A 104 3.65 19.99 2.06
N THR A 105 3.40 18.75 1.69
CA THR A 105 4.37 17.88 1.01
C THR A 105 3.91 17.52 -0.39
N TYR A 106 4.82 17.02 -1.20
CA TYR A 106 4.50 16.48 -2.52
C TYR A 106 3.64 15.22 -2.45
N PHE A 107 3.61 14.54 -1.31
CA PHE A 107 2.68 13.42 -1.08
C PHE A 107 1.21 13.84 -1.23
N LYS A 108 0.86 15.09 -0.91
CA LYS A 108 -0.49 15.62 -1.16
C LYS A 108 -0.82 15.65 -2.65
N GLU A 109 0.08 16.21 -3.47
CA GLU A 109 -0.12 16.26 -4.93
C GLU A 109 -0.27 14.85 -5.53
N VAL A 110 0.53 13.90 -5.05
CA VAL A 110 0.43 12.48 -5.44
C VAL A 110 -0.92 11.90 -5.03
N TYR A 111 -1.31 12.08 -3.77
CA TYR A 111 -2.59 11.60 -3.23
C TYR A 111 -3.78 12.15 -4.03
N GLU A 112 -3.82 13.47 -4.27
CA GLU A 112 -4.90 14.12 -5.02
C GLU A 112 -4.94 13.67 -6.49
N THR A 113 -3.77 13.48 -7.12
CA THR A 113 -3.68 13.00 -8.50
C THR A 113 -4.20 11.57 -8.62
N LEU A 114 -3.83 10.70 -7.69
CA LEU A 114 -4.31 9.32 -7.63
C LEU A 114 -5.81 9.26 -7.32
N SER A 115 -6.30 10.09 -6.39
CA SER A 115 -7.71 10.15 -6.00
C SER A 115 -8.64 10.56 -7.15
N LYS A 116 -8.14 11.35 -8.12
CA LYS A 116 -8.89 11.73 -9.31
C LYS A 116 -9.07 10.57 -10.30
N LYS A 117 -8.20 9.57 -10.24
CA LYS A 117 -8.18 8.44 -11.19
C LYS A 117 -8.70 7.15 -10.57
N PHE A 118 -8.52 6.98 -9.26
CA PHE A 118 -8.83 5.75 -8.55
C PHE A 118 -9.62 6.03 -7.29
N LYS A 119 -10.49 5.12 -6.91
CA LYS A 119 -11.10 5.12 -5.58
C LYS A 119 -10.07 4.59 -4.58
N LEU A 120 -9.38 5.50 -3.92
CA LEU A 120 -8.36 5.14 -2.94
C LEU A 120 -8.98 4.64 -1.63
N GLY A 121 -8.35 3.63 -1.06
CA GLY A 121 -8.53 3.22 0.33
C GLY A 121 -7.41 3.78 1.22
N ARG A 122 -6.84 2.93 2.06
CA ARG A 122 -5.69 3.30 2.90
C ARG A 122 -4.45 3.55 2.05
N VAL A 123 -3.92 4.75 2.17
CA VAL A 123 -2.65 5.13 1.55
C VAL A 123 -1.56 5.16 2.63
N ARG A 124 -0.42 4.53 2.37
CA ARG A 124 0.65 4.35 3.36
C ARG A 124 2.01 4.45 2.71
N LEU A 125 2.96 5.04 3.41
CA LEU A 125 4.38 4.75 3.18
C LEU A 125 4.68 3.40 3.80
N LEU A 126 5.29 2.52 3.04
CA LEU A 126 5.63 1.17 3.48
C LEU A 126 7.15 0.99 3.42
N LEU A 127 7.72 0.52 4.51
CA LEU A 127 9.12 0.12 4.59
C LEU A 127 9.20 -1.40 4.61
N LYS A 128 10.03 -1.95 3.74
CA LYS A 128 10.38 -3.36 3.76
C LYS A 128 11.85 -3.49 4.14
N GLU A 129 12.13 -4.21 5.21
CA GLU A 129 13.47 -4.41 5.70
C GLU A 129 14.30 -5.27 4.73
N PRO A 130 15.63 -5.02 4.63
CA PRO A 130 16.52 -5.87 3.86
C PRO A 130 16.46 -7.34 4.29
N ARG A 131 16.67 -8.25 3.35
CA ARG A 131 16.70 -9.71 3.59
C ARG A 131 15.43 -10.25 4.24
N SER A 132 14.29 -9.65 3.93
CA SER A 132 13.01 -10.06 4.46
C SER A 132 11.97 -10.16 3.36
N THR A 133 10.97 -11.00 3.56
CA THR A 133 9.84 -11.17 2.67
C THR A 133 8.54 -11.12 3.44
N LEU A 134 7.47 -10.71 2.80
CA LEU A 134 6.13 -10.92 3.31
C LEU A 134 5.73 -12.37 3.05
N SER A 135 4.89 -12.94 3.92
CA SER A 135 4.27 -14.23 3.66
C SER A 135 3.40 -14.16 2.40
N TRP A 136 3.21 -15.30 1.76
CA TRP A 136 2.24 -15.42 0.68
C TRP A 136 0.85 -15.07 1.20
N HIS A 137 0.16 -14.20 0.49
CA HIS A 137 -1.20 -13.79 0.81
C HIS A 137 -1.90 -13.28 -0.45
N LYS A 138 -3.21 -13.20 -0.39
CA LYS A 138 -4.02 -12.58 -1.43
C LYS A 138 -4.67 -11.32 -0.88
N ASP A 139 -4.45 -10.22 -1.56
CA ASP A 139 -5.18 -8.99 -1.30
C ASP A 139 -6.55 -9.02 -2.04
N PRO A 140 -7.63 -8.51 -1.43
CA PRO A 140 -8.94 -8.50 -2.09
C PRO A 140 -9.07 -7.37 -3.10
N GLU A 141 -8.37 -6.26 -2.86
CA GLU A 141 -8.36 -5.09 -3.71
C GLU A 141 -7.02 -4.97 -4.43
N CYS A 142 -7.05 -4.38 -5.62
CA CYS A 142 -5.81 -4.00 -6.33
C CYS A 142 -4.97 -3.05 -5.48
N ARG A 143 -3.65 -3.18 -5.60
CA ARG A 143 -2.68 -2.33 -4.90
C ARG A 143 -1.98 -1.42 -5.89
N LEU A 144 -1.98 -0.12 -5.58
CA LEU A 144 -1.17 0.86 -6.30
C LEU A 144 0.19 0.99 -5.60
N HIS A 145 1.26 0.88 -6.37
CA HIS A 145 2.63 1.02 -5.90
C HIS A 145 3.34 2.17 -6.59
N VAL A 146 3.94 3.05 -5.80
CA VAL A 146 4.86 4.10 -6.27
C VAL A 146 6.18 3.88 -5.53
N PRO A 147 7.14 3.14 -6.11
CA PRO A 147 8.42 2.91 -5.46
C PRO A 147 9.21 4.21 -5.30
N ILE A 148 9.63 4.53 -4.06
CA ILE A 148 10.38 5.76 -3.76
C ILE A 148 11.87 5.45 -3.63
N ILE A 149 12.21 4.39 -2.90
CA ILE A 149 13.57 3.90 -2.70
C ILE A 149 13.54 2.39 -2.93
N THR A 150 14.40 1.89 -3.77
CA THR A 150 14.53 0.47 -4.08
C THR A 150 15.93 0.14 -4.58
N ASN A 151 16.24 -1.12 -4.78
CA ASN A 151 17.46 -1.61 -5.40
C ASN A 151 17.16 -2.87 -6.24
N GLN A 152 18.11 -3.30 -7.06
CA GLN A 152 17.94 -4.43 -7.98
C GLN A 152 17.61 -5.77 -7.29
N GLY A 153 17.91 -5.90 -6.01
CA GLY A 153 17.56 -7.09 -5.22
C GLY A 153 16.14 -7.06 -4.64
N CYS A 154 15.41 -5.94 -4.79
CA CYS A 154 14.03 -5.83 -4.34
C CYS A 154 13.08 -6.25 -5.45
N SER A 155 12.39 -7.36 -5.27
CA SER A 155 11.40 -7.86 -6.22
C SER A 155 10.04 -8.03 -5.55
N MET A 156 8.99 -7.70 -6.28
CA MET A 156 7.64 -8.14 -5.98
C MET A 156 7.38 -9.45 -6.71
N VAL A 157 6.76 -10.39 -6.04
CA VAL A 157 6.45 -11.70 -6.63
C VAL A 157 4.94 -11.86 -6.62
N ILE A 158 4.36 -12.03 -7.80
CA ILE A 158 2.93 -12.32 -7.99
C ILE A 158 2.84 -13.62 -8.76
N GLU A 159 2.06 -14.56 -8.25
CA GLU A 159 2.02 -15.93 -8.76
C GLU A 159 3.46 -16.52 -8.84
N ASN A 160 3.95 -16.76 -10.02
CA ASN A 160 5.29 -17.31 -10.25
C ASN A 160 6.24 -16.31 -10.94
N VAL A 161 5.87 -15.02 -10.98
CA VAL A 161 6.63 -13.97 -11.66
C VAL A 161 7.24 -13.03 -10.63
N ALA A 162 8.56 -12.91 -10.63
CA ALA A 162 9.29 -11.92 -9.85
C ALA A 162 9.65 -10.71 -10.72
N LYS A 163 9.27 -9.52 -10.28
CA LYS A 163 9.56 -8.28 -11.01
C LYS A 163 10.14 -7.22 -10.08
N HIS A 164 11.24 -6.61 -10.50
CA HIS A 164 11.75 -5.40 -9.88
C HIS A 164 10.91 -4.20 -10.33
N LEU A 165 10.38 -3.43 -9.38
CA LEU A 165 9.68 -2.17 -9.66
C LEU A 165 10.64 -1.02 -9.38
N PRO A 166 11.15 -0.31 -10.43
CA PRO A 166 12.14 0.74 -10.25
C PRO A 166 11.55 1.99 -9.57
N ALA A 167 12.39 2.69 -8.81
CA ALA A 167 12.04 3.97 -8.21
C ALA A 167 12.27 5.10 -9.23
N ASP A 168 11.45 5.14 -10.27
CA ASP A 168 11.51 6.09 -11.39
C ASP A 168 10.27 7.00 -11.49
N GLY A 169 9.41 6.94 -10.47
CA GLY A 169 8.19 7.74 -10.36
C GLY A 169 6.96 7.11 -11.02
N LYS A 170 7.10 5.99 -11.71
CA LYS A 170 5.97 5.29 -12.31
C LYS A 170 5.06 4.66 -11.26
N VAL A 171 3.82 4.44 -11.66
CA VAL A 171 2.77 3.82 -10.84
C VAL A 171 2.47 2.43 -11.38
N TRP A 172 2.43 1.47 -10.49
CA TRP A 172 2.18 0.06 -10.80
C TRP A 172 0.93 -0.45 -10.07
N ILE A 173 0.19 -1.32 -10.74
CA ILE A 173 -0.93 -2.09 -10.17
C ILE A 173 -0.56 -3.57 -10.20
#